data_c4c55a019b5c76ce074e0d438163c9f3
#
_entry.id   c4c55a019b5c76ce074e0d438163c9f3
#
_cell.length_a   1.000
_cell.length_b   1.000
_cell.length_c   1.000
_cell.angle_alpha   90.00
_cell.angle_beta   90.00
_cell.angle_gamma   90.00
#
_symmetry.space_group_name_H-M   'P 1'
#
loop_
_entity.id
_entity.type
_entity.pdbx_description
1 polymer ?
#
loop_
_entity_poly.entity_id
_entity_poly.type
_entity_poly.pdbx_seq_one_letter_code
_entity_poly.pdbx_strand_id
1 'polypeptide(L)'
;VEFLQVDKQGKIATIKLNRAPANALSTGVIQELDQALDQIEQDREVKAVVILGEGRFFSAGADIKEFTEVQDEEGFAQLGKKGQDVFNRIEQFSKPVIAAIHGAALGGGLELAMSCHIRLVADDAKLGLPELTLGLVPGFAGTQRLPQLVGVPKACEMLLSSKPVTGKEAAELGLANESMPAEDLFERAYKMAESFSEKSAVSIKYTLELLHYARAGLYEKGSVKEQELFGKAFKSHDGQEGIQAFIEKRKPEFQDR
;
A
#
# COMPACT_ATOMS: atom_id res chain seq x y z
N VAL A 1 -18.00 0.75 -11.61
CA VAL A 1 -16.59 1.10 -11.48
C VAL A 1 -16.01 1.09 -12.89
N GLU A 2 -15.43 2.19 -13.32
CA GLU A 2 -14.99 2.37 -14.72
C GLU A 2 -13.51 2.05 -14.89
N PHE A 3 -12.69 2.37 -13.86
CA PHE A 3 -11.24 2.34 -13.93
C PHE A 3 -10.60 1.28 -13.02
N LEU A 4 -11.39 0.69 -12.14
CA LEU A 4 -10.92 -0.36 -11.24
C LEU A 4 -11.78 -1.61 -11.42
N GLN A 5 -11.15 -2.77 -11.19
CA GLN A 5 -11.86 -4.02 -10.99
C GLN A 5 -11.59 -4.47 -9.55
N VAL A 6 -12.66 -4.75 -8.82
CA VAL A 6 -12.56 -5.26 -7.44
C VAL A 6 -13.13 -6.67 -7.40
N ASP A 7 -12.28 -7.63 -7.08
CA ASP A 7 -12.63 -9.04 -6.98
C ASP A 7 -12.37 -9.54 -5.56
N LYS A 8 -13.11 -10.57 -5.15
CA LYS A 8 -12.91 -11.24 -3.86
C LYS A 8 -12.72 -12.72 -4.08
N GLN A 9 -11.64 -13.25 -3.55
CA GLN A 9 -11.35 -14.67 -3.50
C GLN A 9 -11.09 -15.10 -2.06
N GLY A 10 -12.00 -15.88 -1.49
CA GLY A 10 -11.94 -16.24 -0.08
C GLY A 10 -11.91 -15.01 0.83
N LYS A 11 -10.84 -14.85 1.60
CA LYS A 11 -10.63 -13.73 2.53
C LYS A 11 -9.78 -12.59 1.94
N ILE A 12 -9.48 -12.63 0.65
CA ILE A 12 -8.60 -11.67 -0.02
C ILE A 12 -9.42 -10.85 -1.01
N ALA A 13 -9.35 -9.53 -0.90
CA ALA A 13 -9.83 -8.61 -1.92
C ALA A 13 -8.68 -8.22 -2.87
N THR A 14 -8.97 -8.17 -4.15
CA THR A 14 -8.03 -7.69 -5.18
C THR A 14 -8.57 -6.41 -5.78
N ILE A 15 -7.77 -5.35 -5.75
CA ILE A 15 -8.04 -4.10 -6.47
C ILE A 15 -7.10 -4.07 -7.68
N LYS A 16 -7.67 -4.16 -8.87
CA LYS A 16 -6.93 -4.11 -10.12
C LYS A 16 -7.15 -2.77 -10.80
N LEU A 17 -6.07 -2.00 -10.97
CA LEU A 17 -6.10 -0.80 -11.80
C LEU A 17 -6.27 -1.23 -13.27
N ASN A 18 -7.30 -0.75 -13.94
CA ASN A 18 -7.66 -1.15 -15.30
C ASN A 18 -8.02 0.08 -16.15
N ARG A 19 -7.06 0.98 -16.30
CA ARG A 19 -7.20 2.20 -17.12
C ARG A 19 -6.10 2.26 -18.17
N ALA A 20 -6.41 1.69 -19.34
CA ALA A 20 -5.46 1.69 -20.47
C ALA A 20 -5.07 3.11 -20.89
N PRO A 21 -3.86 3.32 -21.41
CA PRO A 21 -2.84 2.31 -21.67
C PRO A 21 -1.88 2.06 -20.49
N ALA A 22 -1.88 2.89 -19.45
CA ALA A 22 -0.80 2.92 -18.48
C ALA A 22 -1.26 3.05 -17.01
N ASN A 23 -2.54 2.83 -16.74
CA ASN A 23 -3.14 2.94 -15.40
C ASN A 23 -2.84 4.30 -14.73
N ALA A 24 -2.96 5.39 -15.52
CA ALA A 24 -2.76 6.73 -15.00
C ALA A 24 -3.81 7.07 -13.94
N LEU A 25 -3.35 7.67 -12.85
CA LEU A 25 -4.16 8.03 -11.69
C LEU A 25 -4.86 9.36 -11.94
N SER A 26 -6.06 9.29 -12.53
CA SER A 26 -6.97 10.42 -12.66
C SER A 26 -7.75 10.64 -11.35
N THR A 27 -8.42 11.79 -11.25
CA THR A 27 -9.36 12.06 -10.15
C THR A 27 -10.42 10.95 -10.02
N GLY A 28 -10.92 10.42 -11.15
CA GLY A 28 -11.86 9.29 -11.17
C GLY A 28 -11.24 8.02 -10.56
N VAL A 29 -10.01 7.66 -10.92
CA VAL A 29 -9.31 6.50 -10.33
C VAL A 29 -9.14 6.66 -8.82
N ILE A 30 -8.75 7.84 -8.35
CA ILE A 30 -8.58 8.14 -6.92
C ILE A 30 -9.92 8.01 -6.17
N GLN A 31 -11.02 8.51 -6.75
CA GLN A 31 -12.35 8.37 -6.16
C GLN A 31 -12.83 6.92 -6.11
N GLU A 32 -12.64 6.15 -7.19
CA GLU A 32 -13.00 4.74 -7.21
C GLU A 32 -12.16 3.91 -6.23
N LEU A 33 -10.89 4.27 -6.07
CA LEU A 33 -10.02 3.62 -5.08
C LEU A 33 -10.53 3.85 -3.66
N ASP A 34 -10.94 5.07 -3.33
CA ASP A 34 -11.54 5.41 -2.04
C ASP A 34 -12.83 4.63 -1.77
N GLN A 35 -13.73 4.55 -2.78
CA GLN A 35 -14.95 3.76 -2.73
C GLN A 35 -14.68 2.25 -2.56
N ALA A 36 -13.66 1.72 -3.25
CA ALA A 36 -13.26 0.33 -3.10
C ALA A 36 -12.77 0.04 -1.67
N LEU A 37 -12.03 0.97 -1.09
CA LEU A 37 -11.58 0.86 0.31
C LEU A 37 -12.78 0.88 1.28
N ASP A 38 -13.83 1.70 1.04
CA ASP A 38 -15.07 1.69 1.84
C ASP A 38 -15.74 0.31 1.83
N GLN A 39 -15.91 -0.26 0.65
CA GLN A 39 -16.52 -1.58 0.49
C GLN A 39 -15.72 -2.68 1.19
N ILE A 40 -14.39 -2.67 1.00
CA ILE A 40 -13.49 -3.65 1.60
C ILE A 40 -13.45 -3.50 3.13
N GLU A 41 -13.49 -2.28 3.65
CA GLU A 41 -13.46 -2.03 5.09
C GLU A 41 -14.70 -2.59 5.78
N GLN A 42 -15.88 -2.44 5.15
CA GLN A 42 -17.16 -2.94 5.66
C GLN A 42 -17.31 -4.46 5.52
N ASP A 43 -16.63 -5.10 4.57
CA ASP A 43 -16.69 -6.56 4.40
C ASP A 43 -15.84 -7.27 5.45
N ARG A 44 -16.51 -7.84 6.48
CA ARG A 44 -15.85 -8.54 7.59
C ARG A 44 -15.15 -9.84 7.18
N GLU A 45 -15.50 -10.40 6.03
CA GLU A 45 -14.85 -11.62 5.54
C GLU A 45 -13.49 -11.30 4.89
N VAL A 46 -13.31 -10.10 4.36
CA VAL A 46 -12.02 -9.70 3.78
C VAL A 46 -11.01 -9.40 4.88
N LYS A 47 -9.85 -10.05 4.83
CA LYS A 47 -8.77 -9.93 5.81
C LYS A 47 -7.45 -9.40 5.25
N ALA A 48 -7.30 -9.38 3.93
CA ALA A 48 -6.13 -8.81 3.25
C ALA A 48 -6.53 -8.24 1.89
N VAL A 49 -5.72 -7.32 1.39
CA VAL A 49 -5.93 -6.65 0.09
C VAL A 49 -4.67 -6.77 -0.76
N VAL A 50 -4.85 -7.09 -2.05
CA VAL A 50 -3.80 -7.04 -3.06
C VAL A 50 -4.16 -5.97 -4.07
N ILE A 51 -3.24 -5.03 -4.32
CA ILE A 51 -3.38 -4.02 -5.38
C ILE A 51 -2.42 -4.39 -6.51
N LEU A 52 -2.91 -4.42 -7.74
CA LEU A 52 -2.14 -4.72 -8.94
C LEU A 52 -2.63 -3.89 -10.13
N GLY A 53 -1.87 -3.86 -11.21
CA GLY A 53 -2.26 -3.20 -12.46
C GLY A 53 -2.58 -4.21 -13.56
N GLU A 54 -3.52 -3.86 -14.43
CA GLU A 54 -3.75 -4.59 -15.67
C GLU A 54 -2.77 -4.14 -16.77
N GLY A 55 -2.41 -5.04 -17.68
CA GLY A 55 -1.56 -4.73 -18.81
C GLY A 55 -0.08 -4.58 -18.45
N ARG A 56 0.59 -3.58 -19.03
CA ARG A 56 2.06 -3.45 -18.95
C ARG A 56 2.54 -2.71 -17.70
N PHE A 57 1.72 -1.87 -17.10
CA PHE A 57 2.09 -0.99 -15.99
C PHE A 57 1.37 -1.39 -14.70
N PHE A 58 2.04 -1.27 -13.59
CA PHE A 58 1.33 -1.10 -12.33
C PHE A 58 0.57 0.22 -12.36
N SER A 59 1.27 1.34 -12.50
CA SER A 59 0.73 2.66 -12.81
C SER A 59 1.85 3.60 -13.26
N ALA A 60 1.60 4.35 -14.33
CA ALA A 60 2.53 5.36 -14.85
C ALA A 60 2.49 6.70 -14.10
N GLY A 61 1.65 6.83 -13.07
CA GLY A 61 1.54 8.03 -12.26
C GLY A 61 0.28 8.85 -12.52
N ALA A 62 0.28 10.10 -12.09
CA ALA A 62 -0.84 11.00 -12.23
C ALA A 62 -1.22 11.24 -13.71
N ASP A 63 -2.51 11.49 -13.95
CA ASP A 63 -2.98 11.85 -15.28
C ASP A 63 -2.61 13.31 -15.61
N ILE A 64 -1.51 13.46 -16.35
CA ILE A 64 -0.99 14.78 -16.74
C ILE A 64 -2.01 15.60 -17.54
N LYS A 65 -2.98 14.96 -18.23
CA LYS A 65 -4.01 15.68 -18.96
C LYS A 65 -4.91 16.48 -18.02
N GLU A 66 -5.24 15.94 -16.85
CA GLU A 66 -6.02 16.68 -15.85
C GLU A 66 -5.26 17.92 -15.34
N PHE A 67 -3.93 17.93 -15.38
CA PHE A 67 -3.14 19.08 -14.97
C PHE A 67 -3.35 20.29 -15.89
N THR A 68 -3.67 20.07 -17.16
CA THR A 68 -3.94 21.16 -18.10
C THR A 68 -5.29 21.83 -17.89
N GLU A 69 -6.19 21.21 -17.12
CA GLU A 69 -7.52 21.71 -16.80
C GLU A 69 -7.52 22.61 -15.55
N VAL A 70 -6.47 22.52 -14.72
CA VAL A 70 -6.30 23.31 -13.50
C VAL A 70 -5.65 24.63 -13.83
N GLN A 71 -6.27 25.75 -13.44
CA GLN A 71 -5.84 27.09 -13.85
C GLN A 71 -5.05 27.84 -12.78
N ASP A 72 -5.09 27.39 -11.53
CA ASP A 72 -4.47 28.08 -10.40
C ASP A 72 -3.75 27.13 -9.43
N GLU A 73 -2.91 27.74 -8.60
CA GLU A 73 -2.10 27.06 -7.60
C GLU A 73 -2.96 26.30 -6.56
N GLU A 74 -4.09 26.88 -6.16
CA GLU A 74 -4.97 26.29 -5.16
C GLU A 74 -5.64 25.02 -5.69
N GLY A 75 -6.11 25.02 -6.93
CA GLY A 75 -6.68 23.84 -7.59
C GLY A 75 -5.67 22.70 -7.70
N PHE A 76 -4.41 23.04 -8.02
CA PHE A 76 -3.31 22.05 -8.05
C PHE A 76 -3.03 21.46 -6.67
N ALA A 77 -2.98 22.29 -5.64
CA ALA A 77 -2.78 21.84 -4.27
C ALA A 77 -3.93 20.93 -3.80
N GLN A 78 -5.18 21.24 -4.18
CA GLN A 78 -6.34 20.40 -3.85
C GLN A 78 -6.32 19.06 -4.58
N LEU A 79 -5.86 19.02 -5.85
CA LEU A 79 -5.69 17.78 -6.59
C LEU A 79 -4.67 16.87 -5.88
N GLY A 80 -3.53 17.41 -5.49
CA GLY A 80 -2.54 16.69 -4.69
C GLY A 80 -3.10 16.19 -3.36
N LYS A 81 -3.87 17.05 -2.66
CA LYS A 81 -4.48 16.69 -1.37
C LYS A 81 -5.42 15.49 -1.49
N LYS A 82 -6.29 15.42 -2.50
CA LYS A 82 -7.20 14.29 -2.70
C LYS A 82 -6.45 12.96 -2.82
N GLY A 83 -5.38 12.93 -3.62
CA GLY A 83 -4.54 11.73 -3.73
C GLY A 83 -3.83 11.40 -2.42
N GLN A 84 -3.29 12.39 -1.73
CA GLN A 84 -2.66 12.19 -0.42
C GLN A 84 -3.65 11.63 0.62
N ASP A 85 -4.88 12.14 0.66
CA ASP A 85 -5.89 11.68 1.63
C ASP A 85 -6.21 10.18 1.42
N VAL A 86 -6.39 9.74 0.16
CA VAL A 86 -6.65 8.32 -0.15
C VAL A 86 -5.42 7.46 0.14
N PHE A 87 -4.22 7.92 -0.19
CA PHE A 87 -2.98 7.17 0.09
C PHE A 87 -2.67 7.09 1.58
N ASN A 88 -2.94 8.16 2.34
CA ASN A 88 -2.87 8.12 3.80
C ASN A 88 -3.88 7.12 4.40
N ARG A 89 -5.07 7.03 3.80
CA ARG A 89 -6.07 6.03 4.20
C ARG A 89 -5.57 4.60 3.96
N ILE A 90 -4.91 4.32 2.81
CA ILE A 90 -4.29 3.01 2.55
C ILE A 90 -3.23 2.71 3.60
N GLU A 91 -2.38 3.67 3.92
CA GLU A 91 -1.31 3.53 4.91
C GLU A 91 -1.83 3.23 6.32
N GLN A 92 -3.01 3.74 6.65
CA GLN A 92 -3.69 3.55 7.94
C GLN A 92 -4.77 2.48 7.89
N PHE A 93 -4.88 1.74 6.78
CA PHE A 93 -5.95 0.77 6.61
C PHE A 93 -5.84 -0.36 7.64
N SER A 94 -7.00 -0.79 8.15
CA SER A 94 -7.08 -1.80 9.23
C SER A 94 -6.78 -3.24 8.77
N LYS A 95 -6.63 -3.44 7.46
CA LYS A 95 -6.29 -4.72 6.82
C LYS A 95 -4.99 -4.57 6.05
N PRO A 96 -4.10 -5.58 6.01
CA PRO A 96 -2.85 -5.47 5.27
C PRO A 96 -3.12 -5.29 3.77
N VAL A 97 -2.40 -4.34 3.17
CA VAL A 97 -2.47 -4.01 1.75
C VAL A 97 -1.11 -4.33 1.12
N ILE A 98 -1.11 -5.18 0.11
CA ILE A 98 0.07 -5.62 -0.63
C ILE A 98 0.01 -5.03 -2.04
N ALA A 99 1.02 -4.28 -2.45
CA ALA A 99 1.19 -3.88 -3.84
C ALA A 99 1.99 -4.97 -4.57
N ALA A 100 1.42 -5.53 -5.64
CA ALA A 100 2.09 -6.48 -6.53
C ALA A 100 2.48 -5.76 -7.83
N ILE A 101 3.74 -5.39 -7.95
CA ILE A 101 4.27 -4.49 -8.98
C ILE A 101 4.95 -5.31 -10.06
N HIS A 102 4.19 -5.71 -11.10
CA HIS A 102 4.68 -6.53 -12.19
C HIS A 102 5.40 -5.75 -13.30
N GLY A 103 5.19 -4.43 -13.35
CA GLY A 103 5.73 -3.55 -14.37
C GLY A 103 6.15 -2.21 -13.79
N ALA A 104 6.05 -1.14 -14.57
CA ALA A 104 6.47 0.17 -14.10
C ALA A 104 5.49 0.75 -13.08
N ALA A 105 6.03 1.27 -11.97
CA ALA A 105 5.36 2.10 -10.98
C ALA A 105 6.11 3.43 -10.90
N LEU A 106 5.58 4.46 -11.57
CA LEU A 106 6.25 5.74 -11.74
C LEU A 106 5.41 6.88 -11.16
N GLY A 107 6.07 7.91 -10.62
CA GLY A 107 5.39 9.08 -10.06
C GLY A 107 4.33 8.68 -9.04
N GLY A 108 3.11 9.18 -9.22
CA GLY A 108 1.95 8.81 -8.39
C GLY A 108 1.72 7.30 -8.27
N GLY A 109 2.12 6.50 -9.25
CA GLY A 109 2.05 5.03 -9.19
C GLY A 109 3.00 4.45 -8.15
N LEU A 110 4.22 4.98 -8.03
CA LEU A 110 5.13 4.61 -6.95
C LEU A 110 4.65 5.17 -5.61
N GLU A 111 4.07 6.36 -5.60
CA GLU A 111 3.50 6.96 -4.38
C GLU A 111 2.34 6.11 -3.83
N LEU A 112 1.47 5.59 -4.70
CA LEU A 112 0.44 4.59 -4.35
C LEU A 112 1.08 3.32 -3.78
N ALA A 113 2.07 2.76 -4.45
CA ALA A 113 2.75 1.55 -3.99
C ALA A 113 3.41 1.76 -2.62
N MET A 114 4.05 2.93 -2.38
CA MET A 114 4.67 3.27 -1.09
C MET A 114 3.65 3.48 0.04
N SER A 115 2.40 3.78 -0.28
CA SER A 115 1.33 3.86 0.73
C SER A 115 0.81 2.49 1.18
N CYS A 116 1.03 1.44 0.38
CA CYS A 116 0.72 0.07 0.77
C CYS A 116 1.66 -0.41 1.90
N HIS A 117 1.21 -1.36 2.71
CA HIS A 117 2.03 -1.91 3.79
C HIS A 117 3.21 -2.72 3.26
N ILE A 118 2.98 -3.49 2.22
CA ILE A 118 3.95 -4.42 1.59
C ILE A 118 4.06 -4.12 0.10
N ARG A 119 5.27 -4.24 -0.46
CA ARG A 119 5.55 -4.14 -1.89
C ARG A 119 6.32 -5.36 -2.34
N LEU A 120 5.72 -6.13 -3.24
CA LEU A 120 6.37 -7.22 -3.96
C LEU A 120 6.55 -6.78 -5.41
N VAL A 121 7.71 -7.03 -5.99
CA VAL A 121 8.04 -6.48 -7.31
C VAL A 121 8.61 -7.55 -8.24
N ALA A 122 8.33 -7.41 -9.54
CA ALA A 122 9.06 -8.17 -10.55
C ALA A 122 10.50 -7.65 -10.67
N ASP A 123 11.46 -8.53 -10.91
CA ASP A 123 12.89 -8.23 -10.95
C ASP A 123 13.26 -7.06 -11.88
N ASP A 124 12.59 -6.96 -13.01
CA ASP A 124 12.80 -5.98 -14.06
C ASP A 124 11.82 -4.80 -14.02
N ALA A 125 10.89 -4.78 -13.06
CA ALA A 125 10.00 -3.64 -12.85
C ALA A 125 10.79 -2.33 -12.69
N LYS A 126 10.17 -1.20 -13.06
CA LYS A 126 10.81 0.13 -12.94
C LYS A 126 10.07 0.96 -11.91
N LEU A 127 10.77 1.38 -10.86
CA LEU A 127 10.23 2.17 -9.77
C LEU A 127 10.95 3.51 -9.69
N GLY A 128 10.23 4.63 -9.77
CA GLY A 128 10.83 5.95 -9.73
C GLY A 128 9.84 7.09 -9.58
N LEU A 129 10.37 8.27 -9.28
CA LEU A 129 9.65 9.53 -9.14
C LEU A 129 10.22 10.55 -10.14
N PRO A 130 9.72 10.55 -11.40
CA PRO A 130 10.29 11.36 -12.48
C PRO A 130 9.74 12.81 -12.56
N GLU A 131 8.99 13.27 -11.56
CA GLU A 131 8.27 14.55 -11.59
C GLU A 131 9.15 15.75 -11.87
N LEU A 132 10.41 15.73 -11.46
CA LEU A 132 11.37 16.83 -11.70
C LEU A 132 11.68 17.01 -13.21
N THR A 133 11.51 15.97 -14.02
CA THR A 133 11.65 16.09 -15.48
C THR A 133 10.59 16.99 -16.11
N LEU A 134 9.47 17.18 -15.39
CA LEU A 134 8.36 18.06 -15.76
C LEU A 134 8.44 19.41 -15.04
N GLY A 135 9.50 19.67 -14.26
CA GLY A 135 9.59 20.85 -13.41
C GLY A 135 8.66 20.84 -12.21
N LEU A 136 8.16 19.65 -11.84
CA LEU A 136 7.24 19.44 -10.71
C LEU A 136 7.93 18.68 -9.58
N VAL A 137 7.28 18.62 -8.42
CA VAL A 137 7.64 17.74 -7.32
C VAL A 137 6.59 16.63 -7.19
N PRO A 138 6.92 15.48 -6.59
CA PRO A 138 5.92 14.45 -6.26
C PRO A 138 4.76 15.05 -5.45
N GLY A 139 3.52 14.83 -5.93
CA GLY A 139 2.34 15.49 -5.37
C GLY A 139 1.57 14.66 -4.34
N PHE A 140 1.80 13.34 -4.27
CA PHE A 140 1.08 12.43 -3.38
C PHE A 140 1.96 11.93 -2.22
N ALA A 141 2.80 12.81 -1.69
CA ALA A 141 3.72 12.63 -0.56
C ALA A 141 4.90 11.65 -0.82
N GLY A 142 5.32 11.48 -2.08
CA GLY A 142 6.50 10.68 -2.44
C GLY A 142 7.78 11.18 -1.79
N THR A 143 7.96 12.50 -1.66
CA THR A 143 9.12 13.12 -0.98
C THR A 143 9.16 12.81 0.52
N GLN A 144 8.03 12.41 1.11
CA GLN A 144 7.93 12.07 2.53
C GLN A 144 8.04 10.55 2.75
N ARG A 145 7.46 9.73 1.85
CA ARG A 145 7.48 8.27 1.97
C ARG A 145 8.79 7.64 1.52
N LEU A 146 9.35 8.10 0.40
CA LEU A 146 10.59 7.52 -0.13
C LEU A 146 11.76 7.54 0.87
N PRO A 147 12.06 8.69 1.54
CA PRO A 147 13.17 8.72 2.51
C PRO A 147 13.00 7.79 3.71
N GLN A 148 11.75 7.48 4.10
CA GLN A 148 11.48 6.54 5.18
C GLN A 148 11.82 5.08 4.80
N LEU A 149 11.81 4.77 3.51
CA LEU A 149 12.09 3.43 3.00
C LEU A 149 13.56 3.23 2.62
N VAL A 150 14.19 4.21 1.96
CA VAL A 150 15.54 4.08 1.41
C VAL A 150 16.57 5.00 2.07
N GLY A 151 16.16 5.79 3.06
CA GLY A 151 16.98 6.83 3.67
C GLY A 151 17.07 8.11 2.82
N VAL A 152 17.34 9.25 3.48
CA VAL A 152 17.36 10.57 2.83
C VAL A 152 18.39 10.66 1.70
N PRO A 153 19.66 10.19 1.83
CA PRO A 153 20.64 10.32 0.76
C PRO A 153 20.21 9.61 -0.53
N LYS A 154 19.69 8.38 -0.43
CA LYS A 154 19.24 7.62 -1.59
C LYS A 154 17.97 8.19 -2.21
N ALA A 155 17.03 8.64 -1.37
CA ALA A 155 15.85 9.36 -1.85
C ALA A 155 16.23 10.63 -2.62
N CYS A 156 17.20 11.41 -2.12
CA CYS A 156 17.72 12.59 -2.80
C CYS A 156 18.29 12.25 -4.18
N GLU A 157 19.13 11.21 -4.26
CA GLU A 157 19.69 10.73 -5.54
C GLU A 157 18.58 10.34 -6.53
N MET A 158 17.59 9.53 -6.08
CA MET A 158 16.50 9.06 -6.93
C MET A 158 15.63 10.22 -7.43
N LEU A 159 15.27 11.15 -6.55
CA LEU A 159 14.43 12.30 -6.87
C LEU A 159 15.14 13.24 -7.85
N LEU A 160 16.36 13.66 -7.53
CA LEU A 160 17.09 14.65 -8.34
C LEU A 160 17.54 14.08 -9.69
N SER A 161 17.91 12.82 -9.76
CA SER A 161 18.26 12.17 -11.03
C SER A 161 17.03 11.82 -11.87
N SER A 162 15.85 11.69 -11.24
CA SER A 162 14.61 11.19 -11.88
C SER A 162 14.76 9.82 -12.54
N LYS A 163 15.81 9.06 -12.21
CA LYS A 163 16.07 7.74 -12.78
C LYS A 163 15.34 6.68 -11.98
N PRO A 164 14.60 5.78 -12.64
CA PRO A 164 13.98 4.65 -11.96
C PRO A 164 15.05 3.61 -11.56
N VAL A 165 14.79 2.90 -10.47
CA VAL A 165 15.51 1.69 -10.08
C VAL A 165 14.77 0.46 -10.59
N THR A 166 15.48 -0.67 -10.73
CA THR A 166 14.89 -1.97 -11.05
C THR A 166 14.20 -2.57 -9.82
N GLY A 167 13.36 -3.60 -10.00
CA GLY A 167 12.76 -4.32 -8.88
C GLY A 167 13.80 -4.95 -7.97
N LYS A 168 14.89 -5.51 -8.53
CA LYS A 168 16.02 -6.03 -7.74
C LYS A 168 16.65 -4.96 -6.87
N GLU A 169 17.02 -3.82 -7.48
CA GLU A 169 17.58 -2.67 -6.74
C GLU A 169 16.59 -2.15 -5.68
N ALA A 170 15.29 -2.13 -5.99
CA ALA A 170 14.27 -1.70 -5.04
C ALA A 170 14.22 -2.61 -3.79
N ALA A 171 14.37 -3.93 -3.96
CA ALA A 171 14.45 -4.87 -2.84
C ALA A 171 15.74 -4.67 -2.02
N GLU A 172 16.88 -4.50 -2.67
CA GLU A 172 18.17 -4.23 -2.01
C GLU A 172 18.16 -2.93 -1.19
N LEU A 173 17.44 -1.92 -1.68
CA LEU A 173 17.31 -0.61 -1.03
C LEU A 173 16.26 -0.58 0.10
N GLY A 174 15.45 -1.61 0.25
CA GLY A 174 14.31 -1.61 1.18
C GLY A 174 13.08 -0.86 0.66
N LEU A 175 13.08 -0.39 -0.59
CA LEU A 175 11.90 0.18 -1.25
C LEU A 175 10.84 -0.89 -1.50
N ALA A 176 11.25 -2.12 -1.80
CA ALA A 176 10.39 -3.29 -1.88
C ALA A 176 10.80 -4.34 -0.86
N ASN A 177 9.84 -5.19 -0.44
CA ASN A 177 10.07 -6.27 0.51
C ASN A 177 10.78 -7.46 -0.14
N GLU A 178 10.37 -7.80 -1.37
CA GLU A 178 10.93 -8.91 -2.15
C GLU A 178 10.90 -8.56 -3.64
N SER A 179 11.89 -9.06 -4.39
CA SER A 179 11.85 -9.08 -5.86
C SER A 179 11.91 -10.52 -6.35
N MET A 180 11.31 -10.79 -7.50
CA MET A 180 11.19 -12.12 -8.07
C MET A 180 10.91 -12.06 -9.58
N PRO A 181 11.05 -13.19 -10.33
CA PRO A 181 10.54 -13.28 -11.69
C PRO A 181 9.06 -12.89 -11.80
N ALA A 182 8.70 -12.20 -12.87
CA ALA A 182 7.35 -11.65 -13.02
C ALA A 182 6.24 -12.71 -12.97
N GLU A 183 6.53 -13.92 -13.45
CA GLU A 183 5.64 -15.07 -13.43
C GLU A 183 5.29 -15.58 -12.04
N ASP A 184 6.15 -15.35 -11.05
CA ASP A 184 5.97 -15.81 -9.66
C ASP A 184 5.26 -14.76 -8.78
N LEU A 185 5.22 -13.51 -9.23
CA LEU A 185 4.81 -12.36 -8.42
C LEU A 185 3.41 -12.48 -7.84
N PHE A 186 2.42 -12.77 -8.68
CA PHE A 186 1.03 -12.78 -8.23
C PHE A 186 0.76 -13.96 -7.30
N GLU A 187 1.30 -15.14 -7.60
CA GLU A 187 1.20 -16.29 -6.72
C GLU A 187 1.81 -15.99 -5.33
N ARG A 188 2.98 -15.34 -5.32
CA ARG A 188 3.64 -14.94 -4.07
C ARG A 188 2.82 -13.93 -3.28
N ALA A 189 2.23 -12.93 -3.96
CA ALA A 189 1.37 -11.93 -3.31
C ALA A 189 0.15 -12.57 -2.66
N TYR A 190 -0.53 -13.48 -3.35
CA TYR A 190 -1.68 -14.19 -2.80
C TYR A 190 -1.31 -15.12 -1.66
N LYS A 191 -0.23 -15.89 -1.75
CA LYS A 191 0.27 -16.73 -0.65
C LYS A 191 0.59 -15.91 0.60
N MET A 192 1.18 -14.71 0.42
CA MET A 192 1.43 -13.80 1.53
C MET A 192 0.12 -13.29 2.15
N ALA A 193 -0.83 -12.85 1.33
CA ALA A 193 -2.14 -12.40 1.78
C ALA A 193 -2.91 -13.51 2.52
N GLU A 194 -2.87 -14.75 2.02
CA GLU A 194 -3.45 -15.92 2.68
C GLU A 194 -2.84 -16.14 4.06
N SER A 195 -1.51 -16.09 4.18
CA SER A 195 -0.83 -16.26 5.47
C SER A 195 -1.21 -15.20 6.50
N PHE A 196 -1.47 -13.97 6.05
CA PHE A 196 -1.99 -12.90 6.91
C PHE A 196 -3.44 -13.16 7.29
N SER A 197 -4.26 -13.65 6.36
CA SER A 197 -5.67 -13.92 6.59
C SER A 197 -5.95 -15.03 7.62
N GLU A 198 -4.95 -15.84 7.96
CA GLU A 198 -5.01 -16.83 9.01
C GLU A 198 -4.88 -16.25 10.45
N LYS A 199 -4.43 -15.01 10.57
CA LYS A 199 -4.28 -14.32 11.86
C LYS A 199 -5.59 -13.66 12.28
N SER A 200 -5.72 -13.38 13.57
CA SER A 200 -6.84 -12.58 14.09
C SER A 200 -6.86 -11.19 13.45
N ALA A 201 -7.99 -10.77 12.90
CA ALA A 201 -8.15 -9.43 12.35
C ALA A 201 -7.99 -8.35 13.45
N VAL A 202 -8.32 -8.64 14.70
CA VAL A 202 -8.11 -7.75 15.85
C VAL A 202 -6.62 -7.46 16.03
N SER A 203 -5.80 -8.52 16.07
CA SER A 203 -4.35 -8.39 16.27
C SER A 203 -3.67 -7.71 15.07
N ILE A 204 -4.10 -8.02 13.85
CA ILE A 204 -3.61 -7.36 12.63
C ILE A 204 -3.90 -5.86 12.69
N LYS A 205 -5.16 -5.48 12.94
CA LYS A 205 -5.57 -4.08 13.03
C LYS A 205 -4.71 -3.31 14.04
N TYR A 206 -4.54 -3.85 15.23
CA TYR A 206 -3.72 -3.21 16.28
C TYR A 206 -2.25 -3.10 15.89
N THR A 207 -1.71 -4.14 15.25
CA THR A 207 -0.33 -4.12 14.76
C THR A 207 -0.12 -3.03 13.71
N LEU A 208 -1.02 -2.92 12.73
CA LEU A 208 -0.94 -1.88 11.69
C LEU A 208 -1.08 -0.47 12.29
N GLU A 209 -2.00 -0.27 13.25
CA GLU A 209 -2.13 0.99 13.98
C GLU A 209 -0.82 1.36 14.69
N LEU A 210 -0.18 0.41 15.36
CA LEU A 210 1.07 0.65 16.09
C LEU A 210 2.25 0.94 15.15
N LEU A 211 2.34 0.26 14.01
CA LEU A 211 3.37 0.52 13.00
C LEU A 211 3.26 1.93 12.40
N HIS A 212 2.05 2.50 12.35
CA HIS A 212 1.86 3.89 11.94
C HIS A 212 2.58 4.87 12.88
N TYR A 213 2.55 4.65 14.21
CA TYR A 213 3.31 5.47 15.16
C TYR A 213 4.82 5.37 14.93
N ALA A 214 5.33 4.17 14.66
CA ALA A 214 6.75 3.97 14.34
C ALA A 214 7.15 4.72 13.06
N ARG A 215 6.31 4.63 12.03
CA ARG A 215 6.53 5.33 10.76
C ARG A 215 6.52 6.85 10.92
N ALA A 216 5.67 7.37 11.78
CA ALA A 216 5.59 8.80 12.09
C ALA A 216 6.71 9.29 13.04
N GLY A 217 7.62 8.42 13.49
CA GLY A 217 8.68 8.77 14.44
C GLY A 217 8.17 9.06 15.86
N LEU A 218 7.00 8.57 16.21
CA LEU A 218 6.32 8.86 17.49
C LEU A 218 6.51 7.69 18.48
N TYR A 219 7.76 7.26 18.70
CA TYR A 219 8.10 6.09 19.52
C TYR A 219 7.42 6.10 20.91
N GLU A 220 7.54 7.18 21.67
CA GLU A 220 6.99 7.26 23.03
C GLU A 220 5.46 7.10 23.03
N LYS A 221 4.78 7.79 22.12
CA LYS A 221 3.32 7.67 21.97
C LYS A 221 2.92 6.27 21.52
N GLY A 222 3.69 5.71 20.57
CA GLY A 222 3.47 4.36 20.08
C GLY A 222 3.64 3.31 21.18
N SER A 223 4.66 3.42 22.03
CA SER A 223 4.92 2.51 23.14
C SER A 223 3.78 2.55 24.20
N VAL A 224 3.26 3.73 24.51
CA VAL A 224 2.09 3.84 25.40
C VAL A 224 0.84 3.23 24.77
N LYS A 225 0.63 3.50 23.48
CA LYS A 225 -0.50 2.91 22.74
C LYS A 225 -0.39 1.38 22.63
N GLU A 226 0.82 0.85 22.49
CA GLU A 226 1.08 -0.59 22.46
C GLU A 226 0.63 -1.27 23.77
N GLN A 227 0.93 -0.70 24.92
CA GLN A 227 0.46 -1.21 26.22
C GLN A 227 -1.07 -1.28 26.29
N GLU A 228 -1.77 -0.23 25.83
CA GLU A 228 -3.23 -0.19 25.76
C GLU A 228 -3.78 -1.31 24.84
N LEU A 229 -3.26 -1.39 23.61
CA LEU A 229 -3.74 -2.33 22.61
C LEU A 229 -3.35 -3.77 22.93
N PHE A 230 -2.21 -3.99 23.57
CA PHE A 230 -1.82 -5.31 24.08
C PHE A 230 -2.84 -5.83 25.10
N GLY A 231 -3.26 -4.99 26.05
CA GLY A 231 -4.29 -5.33 27.03
C GLY A 231 -5.66 -5.60 26.37
N LYS A 232 -6.02 -4.82 25.34
CA LYS A 232 -7.26 -5.05 24.57
C LYS A 232 -7.21 -6.35 23.78
N ALA A 233 -6.09 -6.63 23.12
CA ALA A 233 -5.87 -7.87 22.38
C ALA A 233 -5.95 -9.09 23.31
N PHE A 234 -5.34 -9.02 24.48
CA PHE A 234 -5.43 -10.09 25.49
C PHE A 234 -6.87 -10.38 25.91
N LYS A 235 -7.72 -9.36 26.07
CA LYS A 235 -9.13 -9.52 26.46
C LYS A 235 -10.05 -9.94 25.31
N SER A 236 -9.60 -9.86 24.06
CA SER A 236 -10.41 -10.28 22.92
C SER A 236 -10.67 -11.80 22.95
N HIS A 237 -11.75 -12.22 22.31
CA HIS A 237 -12.00 -13.67 22.11
C HIS A 237 -10.79 -14.34 21.47
N ASP A 238 -10.24 -13.75 20.43
CA ASP A 238 -9.12 -14.31 19.68
C ASP A 238 -7.82 -14.36 20.49
N GLY A 239 -7.59 -13.38 21.36
CA GLY A 239 -6.44 -13.40 22.28
C GLY A 239 -6.52 -14.58 23.27
N GLN A 240 -7.69 -14.82 23.83
CA GLN A 240 -7.92 -15.96 24.74
C GLN A 240 -7.84 -17.29 24.00
N GLU A 241 -8.45 -17.39 22.82
CA GLU A 241 -8.40 -18.57 21.96
C GLU A 241 -6.95 -18.89 21.55
N GLY A 242 -6.19 -17.89 21.12
CA GLY A 242 -4.80 -18.08 20.71
C GLY A 242 -3.91 -18.63 21.84
N ILE A 243 -4.07 -18.12 23.06
CA ILE A 243 -3.36 -18.60 24.25
C ILE A 243 -3.76 -20.03 24.58
N GLN A 244 -5.06 -20.32 24.60
CA GLN A 244 -5.57 -21.64 24.90
C GLN A 244 -5.11 -22.68 23.86
N ALA A 245 -5.22 -22.36 22.58
CA ALA A 245 -4.75 -23.21 21.49
C ALA A 245 -3.25 -23.52 21.59
N PHE A 246 -2.43 -22.52 21.96
CA PHE A 246 -0.99 -22.70 22.18
C PHE A 246 -0.71 -23.69 23.32
N ILE A 247 -1.40 -23.56 24.46
CA ILE A 247 -1.26 -24.48 25.60
C ILE A 247 -1.67 -25.90 25.21
N GLU A 248 -2.75 -26.03 24.45
CA GLU A 248 -3.30 -27.33 23.99
C GLU A 248 -2.56 -27.90 22.76
N LYS A 249 -1.60 -27.19 22.20
CA LYS A 249 -0.82 -27.56 20.99
C LYS A 249 -1.71 -27.85 19.77
N ARG A 250 -2.76 -27.06 19.58
CA ARG A 250 -3.67 -27.11 18.41
C ARG A 250 -3.62 -25.80 17.62
N LYS A 251 -4.16 -25.80 16.39
CA LYS A 251 -4.34 -24.58 15.60
C LYS A 251 -5.46 -23.74 16.24
N PRO A 252 -5.30 -22.41 16.39
CA PRO A 252 -6.37 -21.53 16.88
C PRO A 252 -7.47 -21.34 15.85
N GLU A 253 -8.70 -21.12 16.33
CA GLU A 253 -9.89 -20.83 15.53
C GLU A 253 -10.36 -19.40 15.80
N PHE A 254 -9.75 -18.43 15.14
CA PHE A 254 -10.03 -17.01 15.32
C PHE A 254 -11.41 -16.63 14.74
N GLN A 255 -12.15 -15.80 15.50
CA GLN A 255 -13.48 -15.29 15.16
C GLN A 255 -13.46 -13.76 14.89
N ASP A 256 -12.28 -13.13 14.89
CA ASP A 256 -12.06 -11.72 14.60
C ASP A 256 -12.78 -10.74 15.55
N ARG A 257 -12.85 -11.11 16.85
CA ARG A 257 -13.51 -10.34 17.91
C ARG A 257 -12.82 -10.47 19.28
#